data_21ed7a78442cccc45bbe736a0919ca2f
#
_entry.id   21ed7a78442cccc45bbe736a0919ca2f
#
_cell.length_a   1.000
_cell.length_b   1.000
_cell.length_c   1.000
_cell.angle_alpha   90.00
_cell.angle_beta   90.00
_cell.angle_gamma   90.00
#
_symmetry.space_group_name_H-M   'P 1'
#
loop_
_entity.id
_entity.type
_entity.pdbx_description
1 polymer ?
#
loop_
_entity_poly.entity_id
_entity_poly.type
_entity_poly.pdbx_seq_one_letter_code
_entity_poly.pdbx_strand_id
1 'polypeptide(L)'
;MITLHIFKMRTKIISTTCVLSSGVFLFSMLAGRMNKTVSIDNEVIKQSAAKSMLLLQKSAYVFTNNNKLKCASCHNNTLTAMATEIAREKGIPVIDSFSAHNIAAMKHTLALACNPNKINEFLSANFVIPYILVGLSAEKYPPDIYTDIAVDYIMSQAKPDGSFLAESFRVPLENGDIHLTAMAIRSIQLYASAAKKQHVNEGVRKTRLWLEQAQTDQQQELAFQLLGMHWCGSNNDQKNKIAQKLESMQNADGGWSQLTTLKSDPYATGQILYALYESGMVKTDDAIYQKGLYYLLKTQNEKGAWVVETRSFAIQPPMTSDFPPYNHDEFISAAASNWAVMALMNALPNKTK
;
A
#
# COMPACT_ATOMS: atom_id res chain seq x y z
N MET A 1 76.14 -26.42 3.77
CA MET A 1 77.20 -25.88 4.65
C MET A 1 76.50 -24.85 5.56
N ILE A 2 76.55 -25.21 6.83
CA ILE A 2 76.71 -24.32 8.02
C ILE A 2 75.49 -23.48 8.39
N THR A 3 75.02 -23.42 9.59
CA THR A 3 75.09 -24.15 10.86
C THR A 3 73.99 -23.68 11.77
N LEU A 4 73.42 -24.61 12.53
CA LEU A 4 72.52 -24.42 13.68
C LEU A 4 73.01 -23.36 14.67
N HIS A 5 72.06 -22.59 15.25
CA HIS A 5 72.25 -22.21 16.64
C HIS A 5 70.88 -22.27 17.38
N ILE A 6 70.88 -23.22 18.30
CA ILE A 6 69.82 -23.45 19.31
C ILE A 6 70.10 -22.49 20.46
N PHE A 7 69.03 -21.78 20.90
CA PHE A 7 69.09 -21.20 22.27
C PHE A 7 67.84 -21.66 23.07
N LYS A 8 68.16 -22.52 24.02
CA LYS A 8 67.25 -22.92 25.10
C LYS A 8 67.16 -21.80 26.14
N MET A 9 65.96 -21.42 26.49
CA MET A 9 65.75 -20.82 27.84
C MET A 9 64.45 -21.32 28.48
N ARG A 10 64.68 -21.64 29.72
CA ARG A 10 63.93 -22.43 30.69
C ARG A 10 62.59 -21.84 31.09
N THR A 11 61.66 -22.77 31.30
CA THR A 11 60.45 -22.80 32.10
C THR A 11 60.50 -22.00 33.40
N LYS A 12 59.44 -21.22 33.67
CA LYS A 12 58.90 -21.06 35.04
C LYS A 12 57.38 -21.25 34.98
N ILE A 13 56.98 -22.36 35.55
CA ILE A 13 55.61 -22.69 35.94
C ILE A 13 55.26 -21.83 37.17
N ILE A 14 54.24 -20.97 37.07
CA ILE A 14 53.55 -20.46 38.25
C ILE A 14 52.09 -20.87 38.10
N SER A 15 51.74 -21.80 38.94
CA SER A 15 50.36 -22.21 39.23
C SER A 15 49.63 -21.06 39.89
N THR A 16 48.47 -20.68 39.37
CA THR A 16 47.46 -19.98 40.15
C THR A 16 46.11 -20.54 39.81
N THR A 17 45.64 -21.36 40.68
CA THR A 17 44.28 -21.88 40.79
C THR A 17 43.37 -20.79 41.34
N CYS A 18 42.07 -20.92 41.01
CA CYS A 18 40.91 -20.16 41.51
C CYS A 18 40.68 -18.81 40.80
N VAL A 19 39.60 -18.69 40.02
CA VAL A 19 38.24 -18.40 40.42
C VAL A 19 37.29 -18.61 39.22
N LEU A 20 36.67 -19.76 39.16
CA LEU A 20 35.51 -20.03 38.29
C LEU A 20 34.28 -20.09 39.26
N SER A 21 33.63 -18.98 39.50
CA SER A 21 32.25 -19.00 40.03
C SER A 21 31.55 -17.64 40.15
N SER A 22 31.80 -16.68 39.23
CA SER A 22 31.04 -15.40 39.27
C SER A 22 30.61 -14.88 37.88
N GLY A 23 30.84 -15.65 36.82
CA GLY A 23 30.54 -15.21 35.44
C GLY A 23 29.18 -15.60 34.86
N VAL A 24 28.44 -16.51 35.53
CA VAL A 24 27.19 -17.06 34.96
C VAL A 24 25.94 -16.28 35.40
N PHE A 25 26.02 -15.50 36.47
CA PHE A 25 24.87 -14.77 37.02
C PHE A 25 24.65 -13.36 36.42
N LEU A 26 25.62 -12.80 35.70
CA LEU A 26 25.44 -11.50 35.05
C LEU A 26 24.85 -11.57 33.63
N PHE A 27 24.86 -12.75 32.98
CA PHE A 27 24.30 -12.90 31.64
C PHE A 27 22.77 -13.14 31.60
N SER A 28 22.21 -13.58 32.74
CA SER A 28 20.75 -13.79 32.86
C SER A 28 19.95 -12.53 33.23
N MET A 29 20.61 -11.46 33.72
CA MET A 29 19.93 -10.18 33.98
C MET A 29 19.94 -9.19 32.85
N LEU A 30 20.72 -9.41 31.75
CA LEU A 30 20.66 -8.57 30.53
C LEU A 30 19.64 -9.09 29.50
N ALA A 31 19.16 -10.33 29.64
CA ALA A 31 18.12 -10.87 28.78
C ALA A 31 16.71 -10.35 29.11
N GLY A 32 16.52 -9.65 30.20
CA GLY A 32 15.26 -9.09 30.69
C GLY A 32 14.99 -7.63 30.28
N ARG A 33 15.92 -6.95 29.57
CA ARG A 33 15.67 -5.66 28.91
C ARG A 33 15.27 -5.88 27.47
N MET A 34 14.14 -6.57 27.30
CA MET A 34 13.50 -6.66 25.99
C MET A 34 12.94 -5.29 25.58
N ASN A 35 13.51 -4.79 24.50
CA ASN A 35 12.86 -4.09 23.40
C ASN A 35 11.58 -3.29 23.79
N LYS A 36 11.72 -2.15 24.41
CA LYS A 36 10.87 -1.04 24.03
C LYS A 36 11.22 -0.76 22.58
N THR A 37 10.37 -1.18 21.64
CA THR A 37 10.41 -0.68 20.26
C THR A 37 10.42 0.83 20.38
N VAL A 38 11.51 1.47 19.97
CA VAL A 38 11.59 2.94 19.98
C VAL A 38 10.52 3.38 18.99
N SER A 39 9.41 3.85 19.51
CA SER A 39 8.33 4.43 18.71
C SER A 39 8.90 5.60 17.91
N ILE A 40 8.65 5.60 16.62
CA ILE A 40 9.05 6.70 15.74
C ILE A 40 8.32 7.97 16.20
N ASP A 41 9.05 9.09 16.24
CA ASP A 41 8.49 10.39 16.63
C ASP A 41 7.38 10.82 15.65
N ASN A 42 6.23 11.16 16.19
CA ASN A 42 5.08 11.63 15.42
C ASN A 42 5.40 12.87 14.57
N GLU A 43 6.28 13.76 15.04
CA GLU A 43 6.67 14.95 14.27
C GLU A 43 7.48 14.59 13.02
N VAL A 44 8.34 13.57 13.09
CA VAL A 44 9.04 13.05 11.91
C VAL A 44 8.04 12.49 10.89
N ILE A 45 7.04 11.72 11.35
CA ILE A 45 5.98 11.20 10.49
C ILE A 45 5.18 12.34 9.86
N LYS A 46 4.76 13.34 10.63
CA LYS A 46 4.00 14.49 10.14
C LYS A 46 4.75 15.28 9.07
N GLN A 47 6.04 15.54 9.29
CA GLN A 47 6.87 16.27 8.32
C GLN A 47 7.05 15.49 7.02
N SER A 48 7.31 14.18 7.11
CA SER A 48 7.38 13.28 5.97
C SER A 48 6.06 13.25 5.19
N ALA A 49 4.94 13.09 5.90
CA ALA A 49 3.61 13.03 5.31
C ALA A 49 3.21 14.36 4.65
N ALA A 50 3.42 15.49 5.30
CA ALA A 50 3.08 16.81 4.76
C ALA A 50 3.84 17.10 3.45
N LYS A 51 5.14 16.78 3.41
CA LYS A 51 5.97 16.94 2.21
C LYS A 51 5.44 16.07 1.06
N SER A 52 5.10 14.81 1.33
CA SER A 52 4.57 13.90 0.32
C SER A 52 3.17 14.31 -0.17
N MET A 53 2.27 14.69 0.73
CA MET A 53 0.90 15.09 0.35
C MET A 53 0.88 16.29 -0.59
N LEU A 54 1.71 17.30 -0.36
CA LEU A 54 1.84 18.46 -1.27
C LEU A 54 2.29 18.03 -2.66
N LEU A 55 3.29 17.15 -2.74
CA LEU A 55 3.80 16.61 -4.00
C LEU A 55 2.75 15.79 -4.74
N LEU A 56 2.04 14.90 -4.04
CA LEU A 56 1.02 14.02 -4.61
C LEU A 56 -0.18 14.81 -5.14
N GLN A 57 -0.69 15.78 -4.39
CA GLN A 57 -1.80 16.62 -4.85
C GLN A 57 -1.42 17.45 -6.09
N LYS A 58 -0.20 18.00 -6.11
CA LYS A 58 0.33 18.71 -7.29
C LYS A 58 0.44 17.75 -8.49
N SER A 59 0.98 16.57 -8.29
CA SER A 59 1.12 15.55 -9.35
C SER A 59 -0.23 15.12 -9.92
N ALA A 60 -1.24 14.90 -9.11
CA ALA A 60 -2.59 14.58 -9.56
C ALA A 60 -3.18 15.69 -10.44
N TYR A 61 -2.97 16.95 -10.06
CA TYR A 61 -3.37 18.12 -10.84
C TYR A 61 -2.65 18.17 -12.19
N VAL A 62 -1.34 18.02 -12.20
CA VAL A 62 -0.50 18.07 -13.41
C VAL A 62 -0.85 16.93 -14.36
N PHE A 63 -1.01 15.70 -13.84
CA PHE A 63 -1.40 14.55 -14.64
C PHE A 63 -2.70 14.81 -15.42
N THR A 64 -3.74 15.29 -14.73
CA THR A 64 -5.03 15.59 -15.34
C THR A 64 -4.91 16.66 -16.44
N ASN A 65 -4.11 17.70 -16.21
CA ASN A 65 -3.96 18.79 -17.17
C ASN A 65 -3.10 18.41 -18.38
N ASN A 66 -2.18 17.46 -18.24
CA ASN A 66 -1.27 17.07 -19.31
C ASN A 66 -1.84 15.97 -20.23
N ASN A 67 -2.82 15.18 -19.80
CA ASN A 67 -3.41 14.18 -20.67
C ASN A 67 -4.54 14.76 -21.54
N LYS A 68 -4.67 14.25 -22.79
CA LYS A 68 -5.63 14.76 -23.78
C LYS A 68 -7.08 14.63 -23.36
N LEU A 69 -7.41 13.56 -22.66
CA LEU A 69 -8.78 13.28 -22.20
C LEU A 69 -9.13 14.01 -20.90
N LYS A 70 -8.16 14.67 -20.26
CA LYS A 70 -8.33 15.28 -18.93
C LYS A 70 -8.86 14.29 -17.88
N CYS A 71 -8.55 13.00 -18.09
CA CYS A 71 -9.03 11.92 -17.23
C CYS A 71 -8.15 11.76 -15.98
N ALA A 72 -8.76 11.22 -14.94
CA ALA A 72 -8.08 10.76 -13.74
C ALA A 72 -7.48 9.38 -13.94
N SER A 73 -6.44 9.04 -13.17
CA SER A 73 -5.87 7.71 -13.09
C SER A 73 -6.00 7.10 -11.69
N CYS A 74 -5.88 5.79 -11.61
CA CYS A 74 -5.88 5.10 -10.30
C CYS A 74 -4.69 5.52 -9.42
N HIS A 75 -3.50 5.66 -9.99
CA HIS A 75 -2.26 5.87 -9.24
C HIS A 75 -1.97 7.34 -8.88
N ASN A 76 -2.32 8.33 -9.73
CA ASN A 76 -2.10 9.74 -9.41
C ASN A 76 -3.31 10.40 -8.74
N ASN A 77 -4.52 10.02 -9.13
CA ASN A 77 -5.74 10.73 -8.71
C ASN A 77 -6.47 9.99 -7.58
N THR A 78 -6.80 8.71 -7.79
CA THR A 78 -7.61 7.95 -6.83
C THR A 78 -6.85 7.64 -5.55
N LEU A 79 -5.61 7.14 -5.64
CA LEU A 79 -4.80 6.90 -4.44
C LEU A 79 -4.51 8.20 -3.69
N THR A 80 -4.32 9.33 -4.40
CA THR A 80 -4.16 10.65 -3.76
C THR A 80 -5.44 11.10 -3.05
N ALA A 81 -6.63 10.79 -3.58
CA ALA A 81 -7.88 11.05 -2.89
C ALA A 81 -7.99 10.23 -1.58
N MET A 82 -7.64 8.94 -1.60
CA MET A 82 -7.59 8.10 -0.40
C MET A 82 -6.60 8.64 0.63
N ALA A 83 -5.40 9.04 0.20
CA ALA A 83 -4.41 9.66 1.07
C ALA A 83 -4.88 11.00 1.65
N THR A 84 -5.63 11.79 0.88
CA THR A 84 -6.20 13.09 1.30
C THR A 84 -7.24 12.92 2.42
N GLU A 85 -8.09 11.88 2.37
CA GLU A 85 -9.03 11.57 3.45
C GLU A 85 -8.29 11.34 4.77
N ILE A 86 -7.30 10.44 4.76
CA ILE A 86 -6.48 10.13 5.94
C ILE A 86 -5.72 11.39 6.42
N ALA A 87 -5.17 12.17 5.50
CA ALA A 87 -4.46 13.41 5.83
C ALA A 87 -5.36 14.39 6.63
N ARG A 88 -6.61 14.57 6.19
CA ARG A 88 -7.58 15.41 6.92
C ARG A 88 -7.88 14.88 8.31
N GLU A 89 -8.05 13.57 8.46
CA GLU A 89 -8.31 12.92 9.76
C GLU A 89 -7.13 13.05 10.73
N LYS A 90 -5.92 13.01 10.20
CA LYS A 90 -4.67 13.11 10.98
C LYS A 90 -4.16 14.55 11.14
N GLY A 91 -4.86 15.53 10.56
CA GLY A 91 -4.46 16.94 10.64
C GLY A 91 -3.21 17.28 9.83
N ILE A 92 -2.91 16.50 8.80
CA ILE A 92 -1.87 16.81 7.81
C ILE A 92 -2.43 17.83 6.81
N PRO A 93 -1.69 18.90 6.47
CA PRO A 93 -2.16 19.90 5.53
C PRO A 93 -2.52 19.35 4.17
N VAL A 94 -3.67 19.75 3.65
CA VAL A 94 -4.15 19.47 2.28
C VAL A 94 -4.52 20.77 1.60
N ILE A 95 -4.40 20.81 0.27
CA ILE A 95 -4.79 21.95 -0.56
C ILE A 95 -6.16 21.64 -1.17
N ASP A 96 -7.19 22.30 -0.64
CA ASP A 96 -8.57 22.00 -1.02
C ASP A 96 -8.88 22.31 -2.49
N SER A 97 -8.21 23.26 -3.12
CA SER A 97 -8.37 23.54 -4.55
C SER A 97 -7.84 22.38 -5.42
N PHE A 98 -6.76 21.72 -5.02
CA PHE A 98 -6.29 20.50 -5.71
C PHE A 98 -7.24 19.33 -5.49
N SER A 99 -7.79 19.18 -4.28
CA SER A 99 -8.79 18.17 -3.99
C SER A 99 -10.07 18.37 -4.83
N ALA A 100 -10.59 19.60 -4.91
CA ALA A 100 -11.73 19.93 -5.74
C ALA A 100 -11.49 19.64 -7.23
N HIS A 101 -10.29 19.98 -7.75
CA HIS A 101 -9.90 19.64 -9.12
C HIS A 101 -9.82 18.12 -9.33
N ASN A 102 -9.28 17.39 -8.36
CA ASN A 102 -9.16 15.92 -8.41
C ASN A 102 -10.54 15.25 -8.45
N ILE A 103 -11.49 15.72 -7.63
CA ILE A 103 -12.89 15.27 -7.66
C ILE A 103 -13.50 15.51 -9.06
N ALA A 104 -13.32 16.73 -9.61
CA ALA A 104 -13.83 17.06 -10.94
C ALA A 104 -13.23 16.14 -12.04
N ALA A 105 -11.94 15.84 -11.97
CA ALA A 105 -11.28 14.92 -12.89
C ALA A 105 -11.81 13.49 -12.79
N MET A 106 -12.01 12.97 -11.57
CA MET A 106 -12.58 11.64 -11.33
C MET A 106 -14.02 11.56 -11.85
N LYS A 107 -14.85 12.57 -11.59
CA LYS A 107 -16.24 12.67 -12.13
C LYS A 107 -16.23 12.68 -13.66
N HIS A 108 -15.38 13.49 -14.27
CA HIS A 108 -15.24 13.56 -15.72
C HIS A 108 -14.87 12.20 -16.31
N THR A 109 -13.90 11.52 -15.70
CA THR A 109 -13.46 10.19 -16.12
C THR A 109 -14.59 9.17 -16.02
N LEU A 110 -15.35 9.21 -14.92
CA LEU A 110 -16.50 8.32 -14.75
C LEU A 110 -17.57 8.55 -15.79
N ALA A 111 -17.90 9.83 -16.10
CA ALA A 111 -18.84 10.17 -17.15
C ALA A 111 -18.38 9.71 -18.54
N LEU A 112 -17.09 9.80 -18.85
CA LEU A 112 -16.54 9.26 -20.08
C LEU A 112 -16.60 7.73 -20.13
N ALA A 113 -16.20 7.06 -19.06
CA ALA A 113 -16.19 5.60 -18.97
C ALA A 113 -17.61 4.99 -19.00
N CYS A 114 -18.61 5.71 -18.48
CA CYS A 114 -20.02 5.30 -18.52
C CYS A 114 -20.70 5.62 -19.87
N ASN A 115 -20.01 6.24 -20.82
CA ASN A 115 -20.53 6.49 -22.17
C ASN A 115 -20.31 5.23 -23.04
N PRO A 116 -21.38 4.56 -23.52
CA PRO A 116 -21.25 3.35 -24.34
C PRO A 116 -20.37 3.53 -25.60
N ASN A 117 -20.33 4.75 -26.15
CA ASN A 117 -19.54 5.07 -27.33
C ASN A 117 -18.07 5.36 -27.00
N LYS A 118 -17.71 5.46 -25.72
CA LYS A 118 -16.39 5.86 -25.24
C LYS A 118 -15.71 4.80 -24.36
N ILE A 119 -16.47 3.85 -23.82
CA ILE A 119 -15.92 2.86 -22.88
C ILE A 119 -14.77 2.05 -23.50
N ASN A 120 -14.83 1.78 -24.80
CA ASN A 120 -13.77 1.06 -25.52
C ASN A 120 -12.49 1.89 -25.74
N GLU A 121 -12.54 3.21 -25.50
CA GLU A 121 -11.36 4.07 -25.55
C GLU A 121 -10.58 4.03 -24.21
N PHE A 122 -11.20 3.48 -23.15
CA PHE A 122 -10.58 3.33 -21.85
C PHE A 122 -9.88 1.98 -21.74
N LEU A 123 -8.56 2.03 -21.85
CA LEU A 123 -7.72 0.88 -21.48
C LEU A 123 -7.95 0.58 -20.00
N SER A 124 -8.22 -0.68 -19.67
CA SER A 124 -8.40 -1.16 -18.29
C SER A 124 -9.59 -0.54 -17.54
N ALA A 125 -10.72 -0.29 -18.20
CA ALA A 125 -11.93 0.24 -17.57
C ALA A 125 -12.35 -0.55 -16.31
N ASN A 126 -12.16 -1.87 -16.33
CA ASN A 126 -12.42 -2.77 -15.20
C ASN A 126 -11.57 -2.47 -13.95
N PHE A 127 -10.35 -1.91 -14.08
CA PHE A 127 -9.57 -1.40 -12.96
C PHE A 127 -9.88 0.06 -12.63
N VAL A 128 -9.96 0.92 -13.66
CA VAL A 128 -10.07 2.37 -13.47
C VAL A 128 -11.38 2.74 -12.78
N ILE A 129 -12.51 2.14 -13.18
CA ILE A 129 -13.83 2.48 -12.63
C ILE A 129 -13.95 2.15 -11.13
N PRO A 130 -13.61 0.95 -10.64
CA PRO A 130 -13.61 0.66 -9.21
C PRO A 130 -12.73 1.61 -8.40
N TYR A 131 -11.53 1.91 -8.88
CA TYR A 131 -10.64 2.85 -8.21
C TYR A 131 -11.26 4.25 -8.13
N ILE A 132 -11.85 4.77 -9.21
CA ILE A 132 -12.48 6.10 -9.20
C ILE A 132 -13.62 6.17 -8.16
N LEU A 133 -14.46 5.15 -8.08
CA LEU A 133 -15.51 5.11 -7.07
C LEU A 133 -14.94 5.12 -5.65
N VAL A 134 -13.87 4.36 -5.38
CA VAL A 134 -13.21 4.39 -4.07
C VAL A 134 -12.63 5.79 -3.77
N GLY A 135 -11.97 6.43 -4.74
CA GLY A 135 -11.44 7.78 -4.59
C GLY A 135 -12.51 8.86 -4.40
N LEU A 136 -13.61 8.78 -5.12
CA LEU A 136 -14.75 9.68 -4.95
C LEU A 136 -15.38 9.52 -3.55
N SER A 137 -15.48 8.28 -3.06
CA SER A 137 -15.97 8.01 -1.69
C SER A 137 -15.04 8.59 -0.63
N ALA A 138 -13.73 8.48 -0.79
CA ALA A 138 -12.73 9.08 0.10
C ALA A 138 -12.87 10.61 0.17
N GLU A 139 -13.23 11.25 -0.93
CA GLU A 139 -13.54 12.69 -0.98
C GLU A 139 -15.00 13.02 -0.61
N LYS A 140 -15.76 12.03 -0.09
CA LYS A 140 -17.16 12.18 0.36
C LYS A 140 -18.10 12.67 -0.75
N TYR A 141 -17.81 12.31 -1.99
CA TYR A 141 -18.65 12.63 -3.12
C TYR A 141 -19.97 11.83 -3.03
N PRO A 142 -21.14 12.48 -3.11
CA PRO A 142 -22.42 11.79 -2.99
C PRO A 142 -22.74 10.95 -4.24
N PRO A 143 -23.56 9.89 -4.10
CA PRO A 143 -24.04 9.13 -5.24
C PRO A 143 -24.76 10.01 -6.27
N ASP A 144 -24.54 9.72 -7.56
CA ASP A 144 -25.24 10.34 -8.69
C ASP A 144 -25.50 9.32 -9.80
N ILE A 145 -26.07 9.76 -10.92
CA ILE A 145 -26.39 8.89 -12.04
C ILE A 145 -25.15 8.16 -12.61
N TYR A 146 -23.97 8.79 -12.63
CA TYR A 146 -22.76 8.17 -13.15
C TYR A 146 -22.19 7.11 -12.20
N THR A 147 -22.25 7.36 -10.89
CA THR A 147 -21.88 6.36 -9.89
C THR A 147 -22.81 5.15 -9.93
N ASP A 148 -24.12 5.35 -10.18
CA ASP A 148 -25.08 4.25 -10.29
C ASP A 148 -24.87 3.40 -11.55
N ILE A 149 -24.59 4.03 -12.70
CA ILE A 149 -24.22 3.35 -13.96
C ILE A 149 -22.91 2.58 -13.77
N ALA A 150 -21.92 3.17 -13.11
CA ALA A 150 -20.64 2.53 -12.84
C ALA A 150 -20.80 1.28 -11.96
N VAL A 151 -21.64 1.35 -10.93
CA VAL A 151 -21.98 0.19 -10.10
C VAL A 151 -22.62 -0.92 -10.94
N ASP A 152 -23.57 -0.60 -11.82
CA ASP A 152 -24.21 -1.58 -12.71
C ASP A 152 -23.19 -2.21 -13.66
N TYR A 153 -22.31 -1.40 -14.23
CA TYR A 153 -21.22 -1.92 -15.06
C TYR A 153 -20.33 -2.91 -14.32
N ILE A 154 -19.85 -2.53 -13.12
CA ILE A 154 -18.99 -3.41 -12.32
C ILE A 154 -19.75 -4.70 -11.95
N MET A 155 -21.00 -4.60 -11.50
CA MET A 155 -21.82 -5.76 -11.15
C MET A 155 -22.00 -6.71 -12.34
N SER A 156 -22.10 -6.18 -13.57
CA SER A 156 -22.23 -6.99 -14.79
C SER A 156 -20.97 -7.79 -15.16
N GLN A 157 -19.80 -7.39 -14.62
CA GLN A 157 -18.52 -8.08 -14.86
C GLN A 157 -18.26 -9.21 -13.86
N ALA A 158 -19.06 -9.33 -12.80
CA ALA A 158 -18.90 -10.36 -11.77
C ALA A 158 -19.09 -11.76 -12.35
N LYS A 159 -18.17 -12.67 -12.00
CA LYS A 159 -18.31 -14.09 -12.30
C LYS A 159 -19.32 -14.76 -11.36
N PRO A 160 -19.86 -15.95 -11.71
CA PRO A 160 -20.84 -16.65 -10.88
C PRO A 160 -20.36 -16.95 -9.46
N ASP A 161 -19.04 -17.08 -9.24
CA ASP A 161 -18.39 -17.31 -7.96
C ASP A 161 -18.12 -16.02 -7.16
N GLY A 162 -18.39 -14.87 -7.74
CA GLY A 162 -18.19 -13.55 -7.13
C GLY A 162 -16.80 -12.95 -7.36
N SER A 163 -15.97 -13.56 -8.20
CA SER A 163 -14.69 -13.00 -8.63
C SER A 163 -14.83 -12.06 -9.81
N PHE A 164 -13.75 -11.32 -10.08
CA PHE A 164 -13.61 -10.45 -11.25
C PHE A 164 -12.29 -10.78 -11.95
N LEU A 165 -12.33 -10.89 -13.28
CA LEU A 165 -11.17 -11.25 -14.08
C LEU A 165 -10.39 -9.99 -14.48
N ALA A 166 -9.11 -9.95 -14.10
CA ALA A 166 -8.19 -8.90 -14.49
C ALA A 166 -7.56 -9.21 -15.84
N GLU A 167 -7.67 -8.26 -16.75
CA GLU A 167 -6.84 -8.23 -17.94
C GLU A 167 -5.56 -7.46 -17.58
N SER A 168 -4.45 -8.20 -17.38
CA SER A 168 -3.20 -7.63 -16.86
C SER A 168 -2.42 -6.93 -17.95
N PHE A 169 -2.34 -5.60 -17.87
CA PHE A 169 -1.56 -4.80 -18.82
C PHE A 169 -0.33 -4.17 -18.20
N ARG A 170 -0.41 -3.71 -16.95
CA ARG A 170 0.62 -2.88 -16.31
C ARG A 170 0.93 -3.36 -14.91
N VAL A 171 1.86 -4.27 -14.82
CA VAL A 171 2.31 -4.80 -13.51
C VAL A 171 3.13 -3.76 -12.74
N PRO A 172 2.92 -3.60 -11.41
CA PRO A 172 1.91 -4.25 -10.58
C PRO A 172 0.58 -3.51 -10.54
N LEU A 173 0.49 -2.28 -11.04
CA LEU A 173 -0.61 -1.33 -10.82
C LEU A 173 -1.98 -1.85 -11.28
N GLU A 174 -2.02 -2.54 -12.41
CA GLU A 174 -3.23 -3.11 -12.99
C GLU A 174 -3.01 -4.59 -13.25
N ASN A 175 -2.94 -5.37 -12.18
CA ASN A 175 -2.63 -6.78 -12.26
C ASN A 175 -3.30 -7.55 -11.12
N GLY A 176 -3.79 -8.75 -11.46
CA GLY A 176 -4.28 -9.73 -10.52
C GLY A 176 -5.79 -9.73 -10.28
N ASP A 177 -6.37 -10.93 -10.30
CA ASP A 177 -7.80 -11.13 -10.11
C ASP A 177 -8.25 -10.83 -8.66
N ILE A 178 -7.40 -11.13 -7.68
CA ILE A 178 -7.69 -10.85 -6.26
C ILE A 178 -7.71 -9.34 -6.03
N HIS A 179 -6.73 -8.62 -6.58
CA HIS A 179 -6.68 -7.16 -6.51
C HIS A 179 -7.94 -6.52 -7.10
N LEU A 180 -8.27 -6.88 -8.35
CA LEU A 180 -9.47 -6.35 -9.00
C LEU A 180 -10.74 -6.72 -8.23
N THR A 181 -10.86 -7.97 -7.78
CA THR A 181 -12.03 -8.46 -7.03
C THR A 181 -12.24 -7.66 -5.74
N ALA A 182 -11.18 -7.39 -4.99
CA ALA A 182 -11.26 -6.59 -3.76
C ALA A 182 -11.71 -5.15 -4.04
N MET A 183 -11.13 -4.50 -5.06
CA MET A 183 -11.50 -3.13 -5.42
C MET A 183 -12.92 -3.03 -5.99
N ALA A 184 -13.33 -3.99 -6.83
CA ALA A 184 -14.66 -4.03 -7.40
C ALA A 184 -15.73 -4.18 -6.33
N ILE A 185 -15.60 -5.14 -5.42
CA ILE A 185 -16.60 -5.33 -4.36
C ILE A 185 -16.65 -4.14 -3.42
N ARG A 186 -15.48 -3.54 -3.09
CA ARG A 186 -15.42 -2.34 -2.24
C ARG A 186 -16.17 -1.17 -2.89
N SER A 187 -15.96 -0.91 -4.16
CA SER A 187 -16.62 0.17 -4.90
C SER A 187 -18.14 -0.02 -4.98
N ILE A 188 -18.61 -1.24 -5.19
CA ILE A 188 -20.04 -1.60 -5.15
C ILE A 188 -20.63 -1.30 -3.76
N GLN A 189 -19.96 -1.71 -2.67
CA GLN A 189 -20.42 -1.46 -1.30
C GLN A 189 -20.57 0.04 -0.99
N LEU A 190 -19.69 0.88 -1.55
CA LEU A 190 -19.66 2.31 -1.28
C LEU A 190 -20.78 3.09 -2.01
N TYR A 191 -21.19 2.62 -3.20
CA TYR A 191 -22.07 3.41 -4.06
C TYR A 191 -23.37 2.72 -4.47
N ALA A 192 -23.55 1.43 -4.21
CA ALA A 192 -24.79 0.77 -4.60
C ALA A 192 -26.01 1.35 -3.89
N SER A 193 -27.04 1.66 -4.64
CA SER A 193 -28.30 2.18 -4.11
C SER A 193 -29.01 1.16 -3.22
N ALA A 194 -29.90 1.66 -2.35
CA ALA A 194 -30.70 0.80 -1.46
C ALA A 194 -31.52 -0.25 -2.23
N ALA A 195 -31.95 0.06 -3.45
CA ALA A 195 -32.70 -0.87 -4.31
C ALA A 195 -31.86 -2.10 -4.73
N LYS A 196 -30.54 -1.98 -4.78
CA LYS A 196 -29.60 -3.05 -5.15
C LYS A 196 -29.12 -3.88 -3.96
N LYS A 197 -29.53 -3.54 -2.72
CA LYS A 197 -28.99 -4.09 -1.47
C LYS A 197 -28.97 -5.62 -1.42
N GLN A 198 -30.06 -6.27 -1.84
CA GLN A 198 -30.13 -7.74 -1.81
C GLN A 198 -29.09 -8.38 -2.75
N HIS A 199 -28.98 -7.85 -3.97
CA HIS A 199 -28.01 -8.34 -4.96
C HIS A 199 -26.56 -8.10 -4.49
N VAL A 200 -26.30 -6.92 -3.93
CA VAL A 200 -24.98 -6.57 -3.35
C VAL A 200 -24.61 -7.51 -2.21
N ASN A 201 -25.52 -7.78 -1.29
CA ASN A 201 -25.26 -8.70 -0.18
C ASN A 201 -24.90 -10.12 -0.65
N GLU A 202 -25.58 -10.61 -1.69
CA GLU A 202 -25.25 -11.90 -2.29
C GLU A 202 -23.89 -11.85 -3.00
N GLY A 203 -23.57 -10.79 -3.73
CA GLY A 203 -22.25 -10.56 -4.32
C GLY A 203 -21.13 -10.56 -3.27
N VAL A 204 -21.30 -9.78 -2.19
CA VAL A 204 -20.38 -9.72 -1.06
C VAL A 204 -20.14 -11.11 -0.44
N ARG A 205 -21.21 -11.89 -0.25
CA ARG A 205 -21.09 -13.26 0.28
C ARG A 205 -20.27 -14.16 -0.64
N LYS A 206 -20.53 -14.14 -1.95
CA LYS A 206 -19.79 -14.94 -2.94
C LYS A 206 -18.33 -14.51 -3.01
N THR A 207 -18.08 -13.21 -3.16
CA THR A 207 -16.72 -12.65 -3.18
C THR A 207 -15.93 -13.01 -1.93
N ARG A 208 -16.56 -12.95 -0.74
CA ARG A 208 -15.92 -13.38 0.50
C ARG A 208 -15.45 -14.84 0.42
N LEU A 209 -16.34 -15.76 0.02
CA LEU A 209 -16.00 -17.17 -0.07
C LEU A 209 -14.89 -17.44 -1.10
N TRP A 210 -14.91 -16.73 -2.21
CA TRP A 210 -13.86 -16.82 -3.22
C TRP A 210 -12.51 -16.31 -2.68
N LEU A 211 -12.49 -15.14 -2.04
CA LEU A 211 -11.27 -14.57 -1.44
C LEU A 211 -10.68 -15.46 -0.33
N GLU A 212 -11.53 -16.11 0.49
CA GLU A 212 -11.09 -17.02 1.54
C GLU A 212 -10.44 -18.30 0.98
N GLN A 213 -10.72 -18.67 -0.28
CA GLN A 213 -10.18 -19.86 -0.95
C GLN A 213 -9.06 -19.52 -1.96
N ALA A 214 -8.94 -18.27 -2.38
CA ALA A 214 -7.94 -17.84 -3.36
C ALA A 214 -6.52 -18.14 -2.86
N GLN A 215 -5.66 -18.61 -3.77
CA GLN A 215 -4.28 -18.95 -3.47
C GLN A 215 -3.35 -18.09 -4.29
N THR A 216 -2.38 -17.45 -3.64
CA THR A 216 -1.36 -16.63 -4.29
C THR A 216 -0.10 -16.55 -3.44
N ASP A 217 1.05 -16.32 -4.09
CA ASP A 217 2.32 -15.99 -3.45
C ASP A 217 2.78 -14.56 -3.77
N GLN A 218 1.99 -13.83 -4.55
CA GLN A 218 2.28 -12.45 -4.88
C GLN A 218 1.86 -11.54 -3.73
N GLN A 219 2.78 -10.74 -3.23
CA GLN A 219 2.55 -9.92 -2.03
C GLN A 219 1.42 -8.90 -2.21
N GLN A 220 1.30 -8.28 -3.39
CA GLN A 220 0.17 -7.42 -3.71
C GLN A 220 -1.17 -8.14 -3.63
N GLU A 221 -1.25 -9.32 -4.25
CA GLU A 221 -2.49 -10.11 -4.22
C GLU A 221 -2.88 -10.50 -2.78
N LEU A 222 -1.90 -10.87 -1.94
CA LEU A 222 -2.14 -11.14 -0.51
C LEU A 222 -2.63 -9.89 0.24
N ALA A 223 -2.07 -8.70 -0.05
CA ALA A 223 -2.51 -7.45 0.56
C ALA A 223 -3.97 -7.13 0.19
N PHE A 224 -4.34 -7.27 -1.09
CA PHE A 224 -5.71 -7.06 -1.52
C PHE A 224 -6.65 -8.19 -1.11
N GLN A 225 -6.18 -9.44 -0.99
CA GLN A 225 -6.95 -10.52 -0.39
C GLN A 225 -7.35 -10.17 1.03
N LEU A 226 -6.41 -9.71 1.84
CA LEU A 226 -6.66 -9.29 3.21
C LEU A 226 -7.66 -8.13 3.30
N LEU A 227 -7.50 -7.10 2.46
CA LEU A 227 -8.42 -5.96 2.37
C LEU A 227 -9.82 -6.40 1.93
N GLY A 228 -9.93 -7.19 0.87
CA GLY A 228 -11.20 -7.68 0.37
C GLY A 228 -11.92 -8.57 1.37
N MET A 229 -11.20 -9.47 2.05
CA MET A 229 -11.74 -10.29 3.14
C MET A 229 -12.25 -9.42 4.31
N HIS A 230 -11.53 -8.35 4.67
CA HIS A 230 -11.96 -7.39 5.69
C HIS A 230 -13.25 -6.69 5.27
N TRP A 231 -13.30 -6.12 4.08
CA TRP A 231 -14.46 -5.40 3.56
C TRP A 231 -15.68 -6.31 3.37
N CYS A 232 -15.48 -7.59 3.05
CA CYS A 232 -16.55 -8.58 2.93
C CYS A 232 -16.97 -9.24 4.25
N GLY A 233 -16.35 -8.87 5.38
CA GLY A 233 -16.70 -9.36 6.70
C GLY A 233 -16.25 -10.79 7.00
N SER A 234 -15.11 -11.23 6.46
CA SER A 234 -14.45 -12.48 6.87
C SER A 234 -14.08 -12.43 8.35
N ASN A 235 -14.13 -13.60 9.00
CA ASN A 235 -13.75 -13.69 10.41
C ASN A 235 -12.22 -13.50 10.61
N ASN A 236 -11.83 -13.25 11.86
CA ASN A 236 -10.43 -12.97 12.18
C ASN A 236 -9.51 -14.17 11.93
N ASP A 237 -9.97 -15.41 12.10
CA ASP A 237 -9.13 -16.59 11.88
C ASP A 237 -8.70 -16.71 10.41
N GLN A 238 -9.60 -16.42 9.48
CA GLN A 238 -9.29 -16.42 8.05
C GLN A 238 -8.34 -15.27 7.68
N LYS A 239 -8.63 -14.05 8.17
CA LYS A 239 -7.76 -12.89 7.97
C LYS A 239 -6.37 -13.08 8.56
N ASN A 240 -6.26 -13.67 9.76
CA ASN A 240 -4.99 -13.95 10.42
C ASN A 240 -4.07 -14.85 9.58
N LYS A 241 -4.60 -15.82 8.84
CA LYS A 241 -3.78 -16.68 7.96
C LYS A 241 -3.04 -15.85 6.91
N ILE A 242 -3.75 -14.90 6.28
CA ILE A 242 -3.15 -14.03 5.26
C ILE A 242 -2.20 -13.01 5.90
N ALA A 243 -2.59 -12.42 7.03
CA ALA A 243 -1.75 -11.49 7.77
C ALA A 243 -0.42 -12.14 8.18
N GLN A 244 -0.43 -13.32 8.80
CA GLN A 244 0.78 -14.05 9.19
C GLN A 244 1.65 -14.40 7.98
N LYS A 245 1.05 -14.75 6.83
CA LYS A 245 1.80 -14.97 5.59
C LYS A 245 2.51 -13.69 5.16
N LEU A 246 1.83 -12.53 5.14
CA LEU A 246 2.44 -11.23 4.86
C LEU A 246 3.53 -10.86 5.87
N GLU A 247 3.29 -11.07 7.16
CA GLU A 247 4.27 -10.80 8.21
C GLU A 247 5.55 -11.63 8.02
N SER A 248 5.41 -12.91 7.68
CA SER A 248 6.56 -13.80 7.43
C SER A 248 7.39 -13.42 6.20
N MET A 249 6.84 -12.58 5.32
CA MET A 249 7.51 -12.07 4.12
C MET A 249 8.26 -10.74 4.35
N GLN A 250 8.23 -10.18 5.58
CA GLN A 250 8.99 -8.96 5.87
C GLN A 250 10.49 -9.25 5.79
N ASN A 251 11.20 -8.46 4.99
CA ASN A 251 12.64 -8.58 4.84
C ASN A 251 13.41 -8.02 6.06
N ALA A 252 14.68 -8.38 6.19
CA ALA A 252 15.53 -7.96 7.30
C ALA A 252 15.68 -6.43 7.44
N ASP A 253 15.52 -5.69 6.34
CA ASP A 253 15.55 -4.22 6.31
C ASP A 253 14.24 -3.56 6.80
N GLY A 254 13.23 -4.35 7.11
CA GLY A 254 11.91 -3.93 7.55
C GLY A 254 10.89 -3.68 6.44
N GLY A 255 11.29 -3.74 5.17
CA GLY A 255 10.41 -3.57 4.03
C GLY A 255 9.84 -4.88 3.48
N TRP A 256 9.00 -4.76 2.46
CA TRP A 256 8.51 -5.84 1.63
C TRP A 256 8.84 -5.58 0.16
N SER A 257 8.88 -6.63 -0.63
CA SER A 257 9.16 -6.58 -2.07
C SER A 257 7.93 -6.92 -2.89
N GLN A 258 7.84 -6.46 -4.13
CA GLN A 258 6.75 -6.83 -5.04
C GLN A 258 6.78 -8.31 -5.41
N LEU A 259 7.97 -8.88 -5.54
CA LEU A 259 8.21 -10.30 -5.78
C LEU A 259 9.29 -10.79 -4.82
N THR A 260 9.25 -12.06 -4.45
CA THR A 260 10.24 -12.69 -3.54
C THR A 260 11.68 -12.64 -4.07
N THR A 261 11.85 -12.45 -5.38
CA THR A 261 13.16 -12.34 -6.05
C THR A 261 13.70 -10.90 -6.10
N LEU A 262 12.91 -9.92 -5.67
CA LEU A 262 13.27 -8.50 -5.69
C LEU A 262 13.66 -8.02 -4.28
N LYS A 263 14.34 -6.87 -4.23
CA LYS A 263 14.60 -6.15 -2.98
C LYS A 263 13.32 -5.50 -2.46
N SER A 264 13.30 -5.15 -1.19
CA SER A 264 12.25 -4.33 -0.60
C SER A 264 12.06 -3.03 -1.39
N ASP A 265 10.82 -2.64 -1.56
CA ASP A 265 10.47 -1.39 -2.21
C ASP A 265 9.31 -0.69 -1.48
N PRO A 266 9.19 0.65 -1.62
CA PRO A 266 8.17 1.42 -0.92
C PRO A 266 6.74 1.13 -1.38
N TYR A 267 6.54 0.66 -2.62
CA TYR A 267 5.22 0.30 -3.13
C TYR A 267 4.65 -0.89 -2.38
N ALA A 268 5.39 -1.99 -2.34
CA ALA A 268 4.96 -3.19 -1.62
C ALA A 268 4.87 -2.94 -0.11
N THR A 269 5.88 -2.24 0.46
CA THR A 269 5.92 -1.95 1.90
C THR A 269 4.73 -1.11 2.34
N GLY A 270 4.46 0.00 1.65
CA GLY A 270 3.34 0.89 2.01
C GLY A 270 1.99 0.19 1.88
N GLN A 271 1.79 -0.57 0.80
CA GLN A 271 0.54 -1.29 0.53
C GLN A 271 0.25 -2.37 1.56
N ILE A 272 1.28 -3.15 1.96
CA ILE A 272 1.12 -4.22 2.96
C ILE A 272 0.86 -3.62 4.34
N LEU A 273 1.59 -2.59 4.75
CA LEU A 273 1.34 -1.90 6.02
C LEU A 273 -0.08 -1.34 6.08
N TYR A 274 -0.54 -0.71 4.98
CA TYR A 274 -1.92 -0.24 4.88
C TYR A 274 -2.92 -1.38 5.04
N ALA A 275 -2.73 -2.50 4.35
CA ALA A 275 -3.63 -3.65 4.40
C ALA A 275 -3.68 -4.29 5.80
N LEU A 276 -2.53 -4.46 6.44
CA LEU A 276 -2.43 -5.02 7.79
C LEU A 276 -3.13 -4.14 8.83
N TYR A 277 -2.96 -2.81 8.72
CA TYR A 277 -3.62 -1.85 9.62
C TYR A 277 -5.12 -1.78 9.38
N GLU A 278 -5.54 -1.57 8.13
CA GLU A 278 -6.95 -1.41 7.75
C GLU A 278 -7.79 -2.64 8.10
N SER A 279 -7.22 -3.83 7.94
CA SER A 279 -7.89 -5.08 8.33
C SER A 279 -7.96 -5.32 9.83
N GLY A 280 -7.29 -4.50 10.65
CA GLY A 280 -7.20 -4.63 12.10
C GLY A 280 -6.34 -5.80 12.57
N MET A 281 -5.48 -6.35 11.71
CA MET A 281 -4.63 -7.50 12.05
C MET A 281 -3.34 -7.09 12.74
N VAL A 282 -2.82 -5.89 12.46
CA VAL A 282 -1.60 -5.34 13.06
C VAL A 282 -1.89 -3.94 13.58
N LYS A 283 -1.39 -3.63 14.77
CA LYS A 283 -1.42 -2.28 15.34
C LYS A 283 -0.19 -1.50 14.92
N THR A 284 -0.31 -0.18 14.92
CA THR A 284 0.81 0.69 14.51
C THR A 284 2.00 0.67 15.46
N ASP A 285 1.82 0.25 16.71
CA ASP A 285 2.88 0.06 17.72
C ASP A 285 3.53 -1.34 17.69
N ASP A 286 3.00 -2.27 16.91
CA ASP A 286 3.61 -3.59 16.73
C ASP A 286 4.97 -3.49 16.02
N ALA A 287 5.91 -4.34 16.45
CA ALA A 287 7.30 -4.31 15.98
C ALA A 287 7.41 -4.43 14.44
N ILE A 288 6.54 -5.23 13.83
CA ILE A 288 6.51 -5.43 12.38
C ILE A 288 6.10 -4.16 11.64
N TYR A 289 5.10 -3.44 12.17
CA TYR A 289 4.67 -2.16 11.61
C TYR A 289 5.75 -1.09 11.76
N GLN A 290 6.34 -0.96 12.95
CA GLN A 290 7.41 0.00 13.25
C GLN A 290 8.64 -0.19 12.35
N LYS A 291 9.06 -1.44 12.08
CA LYS A 291 10.14 -1.72 11.13
C LYS A 291 9.80 -1.25 9.71
N GLY A 292 8.57 -1.48 9.26
CA GLY A 292 8.09 -1.01 7.97
C GLY A 292 8.05 0.52 7.87
N LEU A 293 7.58 1.21 8.93
CA LEU A 293 7.62 2.68 8.99
C LEU A 293 9.06 3.21 8.93
N TYR A 294 9.98 2.59 9.65
CA TYR A 294 11.39 2.96 9.61
C TYR A 294 11.98 2.81 8.19
N TYR A 295 11.66 1.70 7.52
CA TYR A 295 12.05 1.49 6.12
C TYR A 295 11.52 2.62 5.22
N LEU A 296 10.23 2.96 5.33
CA LEU A 296 9.63 4.03 4.55
C LEU A 296 10.29 5.39 4.83
N LEU A 297 10.47 5.76 6.09
CA LEU A 297 11.12 7.04 6.45
C LEU A 297 12.56 7.13 5.94
N LYS A 298 13.30 6.03 5.97
CA LYS A 298 14.69 5.97 5.50
C LYS A 298 14.79 6.07 3.97
N THR A 299 13.78 5.62 3.24
CA THR A 299 13.79 5.55 1.76
C THR A 299 13.08 6.73 1.09
N GLN A 300 12.45 7.64 1.85
CA GLN A 300 11.88 8.87 1.30
C GLN A 300 13.00 9.80 0.83
N ASN A 301 12.89 10.33 -0.38
CA ASN A 301 13.85 11.30 -0.89
C ASN A 301 13.57 12.73 -0.37
N GLU A 302 14.47 13.66 -0.65
CA GLU A 302 14.37 15.06 -0.20
C GLU A 302 13.14 15.80 -0.72
N LYS A 303 12.57 15.37 -1.86
CA LYS A 303 11.35 15.94 -2.45
C LYS A 303 10.06 15.38 -1.83
N GLY A 304 10.15 14.39 -0.95
CA GLY A 304 9.01 13.76 -0.32
C GLY A 304 8.44 12.58 -1.10
N ALA A 305 9.12 12.12 -2.14
CA ALA A 305 8.72 10.97 -2.95
C ALA A 305 9.41 9.68 -2.52
N TRP A 306 8.78 8.56 -2.82
CA TRP A 306 9.36 7.23 -2.83
C TRP A 306 9.49 6.75 -4.27
N VAL A 307 10.73 6.59 -4.73
CA VAL A 307 11.03 6.17 -6.10
C VAL A 307 11.08 4.66 -6.17
N VAL A 308 10.38 4.11 -7.16
CA VAL A 308 10.30 2.67 -7.45
C VAL A 308 10.52 2.48 -8.94
N GLU A 309 11.33 1.49 -9.30
CA GLU A 309 11.54 1.09 -10.69
C GLU A 309 10.32 0.29 -11.19
N THR A 310 9.79 0.66 -12.34
CA THR A 310 8.63 -0.02 -12.92
C THR A 310 9.01 -1.38 -13.51
N ARG A 311 8.11 -2.35 -13.35
CA ARG A 311 8.18 -3.64 -14.05
C ARG A 311 7.34 -3.66 -15.32
N SER A 312 6.61 -2.59 -15.58
CA SER A 312 5.79 -2.44 -16.79
C SER A 312 6.61 -1.84 -17.93
N PHE A 313 6.23 -2.17 -19.15
CA PHE A 313 6.76 -1.48 -20.32
C PHE A 313 6.22 -0.04 -20.41
N ALA A 314 6.94 0.82 -21.14
CA ALA A 314 6.54 2.21 -21.34
C ALA A 314 5.20 2.32 -22.07
N ILE A 315 4.31 3.17 -21.58
CA ILE A 315 3.02 3.47 -22.21
C ILE A 315 3.19 4.66 -23.13
N GLN A 316 2.63 4.54 -24.32
CA GLN A 316 2.64 5.62 -25.31
C GLN A 316 1.24 6.20 -25.51
N PRO A 317 1.11 7.52 -25.66
CA PRO A 317 2.14 8.56 -25.47
C PRO A 317 2.46 8.76 -23.99
N PRO A 318 3.63 9.28 -23.63
CA PRO A 318 3.96 9.53 -22.23
C PRO A 318 3.00 10.59 -21.67
N MET A 319 2.36 10.24 -20.56
CA MET A 319 1.56 11.17 -19.76
C MET A 319 2.39 11.53 -18.55
N THR A 320 2.91 12.74 -18.50
CA THR A 320 3.74 13.15 -17.37
C THR A 320 2.89 13.69 -16.24
N SER A 321 3.20 13.30 -15.04
CA SER A 321 2.58 13.77 -13.81
C SER A 321 3.48 14.75 -13.03
N ASP A 322 4.63 15.11 -13.59
CA ASP A 322 5.67 15.91 -12.93
C ASP A 322 6.06 15.32 -11.57
N PHE A 323 6.08 13.97 -11.50
CA PHE A 323 6.44 13.23 -10.29
C PHE A 323 7.86 12.65 -10.38
N PRO A 324 8.68 12.67 -9.32
CA PRO A 324 9.99 12.00 -9.33
C PRO A 324 9.86 10.50 -9.65
N PRO A 325 10.77 9.92 -10.44
CA PRO A 325 12.02 10.49 -10.97
C PRO A 325 11.89 11.23 -12.32
N TYR A 326 10.70 11.64 -12.75
CA TYR A 326 10.40 12.39 -13.98
C TYR A 326 10.69 11.59 -15.27
N ASN A 327 10.45 10.29 -15.23
CA ASN A 327 10.61 9.36 -16.34
C ASN A 327 9.49 8.31 -16.30
N HIS A 328 9.65 7.17 -17.00
CA HIS A 328 8.66 6.10 -17.04
C HIS A 328 8.32 5.46 -15.66
N ASP A 329 9.15 5.69 -14.65
CA ASP A 329 8.92 5.22 -13.28
C ASP A 329 8.00 6.14 -12.46
N GLU A 330 7.60 7.30 -13.00
CA GLU A 330 6.79 8.28 -12.26
C GLU A 330 5.46 7.70 -11.78
N PHE A 331 4.81 6.81 -12.55
CA PHE A 331 3.50 6.26 -12.21
C PHE A 331 3.56 5.30 -11.02
N ILE A 332 4.51 4.36 -11.04
CA ILE A 332 4.69 3.44 -9.92
C ILE A 332 5.21 4.18 -8.68
N SER A 333 6.06 5.21 -8.87
CA SER A 333 6.57 6.03 -7.78
C SER A 333 5.48 6.90 -7.13
N ALA A 334 4.55 7.43 -7.91
CA ALA A 334 3.37 8.12 -7.38
C ALA A 334 2.47 7.17 -6.58
N ALA A 335 2.20 5.97 -7.10
CA ALA A 335 1.45 4.95 -6.39
C ALA A 335 2.16 4.52 -5.08
N ALA A 336 3.47 4.26 -5.15
CA ALA A 336 4.29 3.92 -3.99
C ALA A 336 4.24 5.00 -2.91
N SER A 337 4.33 6.28 -3.33
CA SER A 337 4.28 7.40 -2.40
C SER A 337 2.90 7.56 -1.76
N ASN A 338 1.83 7.28 -2.48
CA ASN A 338 0.48 7.25 -1.90
C ASN A 338 0.34 6.13 -0.85
N TRP A 339 0.76 4.89 -1.16
CA TRP A 339 0.70 3.79 -0.20
C TRP A 339 1.60 4.05 1.01
N ALA A 340 2.82 4.54 0.80
CA ALA A 340 3.76 4.85 1.87
C ALA A 340 3.23 5.94 2.80
N VAL A 341 2.69 7.04 2.25
CA VAL A 341 2.18 8.14 3.07
C VAL A 341 0.92 7.74 3.84
N MET A 342 0.03 6.93 3.25
CA MET A 342 -1.13 6.38 3.97
C MET A 342 -0.69 5.51 5.15
N ALA A 343 0.28 4.61 4.94
CA ALA A 343 0.84 3.79 6.01
C ALA A 343 1.49 4.63 7.13
N LEU A 344 2.24 5.67 6.79
CA LEU A 344 2.82 6.60 7.77
C LEU A 344 1.74 7.34 8.56
N MET A 345 0.75 7.90 7.87
CA MET A 345 -0.32 8.66 8.52
C MET A 345 -1.19 7.81 9.44
N ASN A 346 -1.39 6.53 9.14
CA ASN A 346 -2.12 5.61 10.02
C ASN A 346 -1.47 5.45 11.40
N ALA A 347 -0.17 5.67 11.52
CA ALA A 347 0.53 5.66 12.81
C ALA A 347 0.32 6.94 13.65
N LEU A 348 -0.23 7.99 13.07
CA LEU A 348 -0.54 9.23 13.79
C LEU A 348 -1.87 9.12 14.55
N PRO A 349 -2.00 9.78 15.71
CA PRO A 349 -3.30 9.94 16.35
C PRO A 349 -4.25 10.75 15.45
N ASN A 350 -5.55 10.52 15.60
CA ASN A 350 -6.54 11.35 14.93
C ASN A 350 -6.46 12.79 15.47
N LYS A 351 -6.75 13.75 14.60
CA LYS A 351 -6.88 15.15 14.99
C LYS A 351 -7.96 15.25 16.06
N THR A 352 -7.63 15.81 17.22
CA THR A 352 -8.63 16.20 18.24
C THR A 352 -9.60 17.17 17.61
N LYS A 353 -10.90 16.88 17.74
CA LYS A 353 -11.98 17.75 17.25
C LYS A 353 -12.04 19.04 18.02
#